data_136a68f6f68155c7653d2d3b42b6d2dc
#
_entry.id   136a68f6f68155c7653d2d3b42b6d2dc
#
_cell.length_a   1.000
_cell.length_b   1.000
_cell.length_c   1.000
_cell.angle_alpha   90.00
_cell.angle_beta   90.00
_cell.angle_gamma   90.00
#
_symmetry.space_group_name_H-M   'P 1'
#
loop_
_entity.id
_entity.type
_entity.pdbx_description
1 polymer ?
#
loop_
_entity_poly.entity_id
_entity_poly.type
_entity_poly.pdbx_seq_one_letter_code
_entity_poly.pdbx_strand_id
1 'polypeptide(L)'
;SSVQANGNNMFVMFWNSVWYSCGGAALGVFTSSVTAYVVAKYKFPGRGFIYGLALVTMMIPIVGSFPSQYKVYTALGIIDTPLLLITKAAGFGFNFIVLFSFFKTLSWTYAEAGFIDGASHLKVFFRIMLPQALPVIGSLFMVAVVQLWNEYMEPNLFLQSYPTLSSGLYIFQLEMT
;
A
#
# COMPACT_ATOMS: atom_id res chain seq x y z
N SER A 1 -21.58 28.19 -7.12
CA SER A 1 -21.34 27.71 -5.76
C SER A 1 -20.22 26.68 -5.83
N SER A 2 -19.06 26.99 -5.27
CA SER A 2 -17.93 26.07 -5.21
C SER A 2 -18.29 24.94 -4.22
N VAL A 3 -18.15 23.69 -4.67
CA VAL A 3 -18.30 22.53 -3.81
C VAL A 3 -17.23 22.61 -2.71
N GLN A 4 -17.66 22.72 -1.47
CA GLN A 4 -16.79 22.77 -0.30
C GLN A 4 -17.19 21.64 0.67
N ALA A 5 -16.26 20.78 1.00
CA ALA A 5 -16.41 19.83 2.10
C ALA A 5 -15.51 20.30 3.27
N ASN A 6 -16.08 20.50 4.43
CA ASN A 6 -15.37 21.01 5.61
C ASN A 6 -14.59 22.33 5.37
N GLY A 7 -15.10 23.24 4.51
CA GLY A 7 -14.43 24.50 4.17
C GLY A 7 -13.25 24.38 3.19
N ASN A 8 -12.94 23.19 2.69
CA ASN A 8 -11.87 22.99 1.73
C ASN A 8 -12.37 23.13 0.29
N ASN A 9 -11.59 23.83 -0.55
CA ASN A 9 -11.87 23.99 -1.97
C ASN A 9 -11.60 22.67 -2.73
N MET A 10 -12.31 22.45 -3.83
CA MET A 10 -12.12 21.27 -4.70
C MET A 10 -10.66 21.06 -5.13
N PHE A 11 -9.88 22.13 -5.30
CA PHE A 11 -8.47 22.07 -5.64
C PHE A 11 -7.62 21.44 -4.51
N VAL A 12 -7.90 21.79 -3.25
CA VAL A 12 -7.22 21.19 -2.08
C VAL A 12 -7.58 19.71 -1.97
N MET A 13 -8.86 19.36 -2.17
CA MET A 13 -9.32 17.97 -2.14
C MET A 13 -8.67 17.13 -3.26
N PHE A 14 -8.44 17.71 -4.44
CA PHE A 14 -7.69 17.06 -5.51
C PHE A 14 -6.25 16.71 -5.07
N TRP A 15 -5.53 17.67 -4.51
CA TRP A 15 -4.17 17.41 -4.02
C TRP A 15 -4.14 16.42 -2.85
N ASN A 16 -5.14 16.46 -1.98
CA ASN A 16 -5.29 15.46 -0.93
C ASN A 16 -5.49 14.06 -1.53
N SER A 17 -6.29 13.91 -2.58
CA SER A 17 -6.44 12.64 -3.29
C SER A 17 -5.14 12.16 -3.92
N VAL A 18 -4.35 13.06 -4.52
CA VAL A 18 -3.07 12.72 -5.17
C VAL A 18 -2.08 12.17 -4.14
N TRP A 19 -1.80 12.91 -3.06
CA TRP A 19 -0.80 12.42 -2.09
C TRP A 19 -1.28 11.19 -1.33
N TYR A 20 -2.58 11.09 -1.02
CA TYR A 20 -3.15 9.93 -0.33
C TYR A 20 -3.07 8.67 -1.20
N SER A 21 -3.53 8.74 -2.45
CA SER A 21 -3.54 7.58 -3.35
C SER A 21 -2.15 7.19 -3.82
N CYS A 22 -1.34 8.15 -4.29
CA CYS A 22 0.02 7.84 -4.76
C CYS A 22 0.95 7.46 -3.60
N GLY A 23 0.89 8.17 -2.47
CA GLY A 23 1.69 7.87 -1.29
C GLY A 23 1.34 6.52 -0.69
N GLY A 24 0.05 6.23 -0.50
CA GLY A 24 -0.43 4.95 0.01
C GLY A 24 -0.07 3.78 -0.91
N ALA A 25 -0.28 3.94 -2.24
CA ALA A 25 0.09 2.94 -3.23
C ALA A 25 1.60 2.67 -3.24
N ALA A 26 2.42 3.73 -3.21
CA ALA A 26 3.87 3.59 -3.20
C ALA A 26 4.37 2.83 -1.97
N LEU A 27 3.87 3.18 -0.78
CA LEU A 27 4.22 2.50 0.47
C LEU A 27 3.78 1.03 0.45
N GLY A 28 2.53 0.76 0.06
CA GLY A 28 1.98 -0.59 0.03
C GLY A 28 2.70 -1.51 -0.95
N VAL A 29 2.95 -1.04 -2.17
CA VAL A 29 3.64 -1.85 -3.20
C VAL A 29 5.12 -2.02 -2.86
N PHE A 30 5.77 -0.98 -2.33
CA PHE A 30 7.17 -1.07 -1.94
C PHE A 30 7.39 -2.07 -0.79
N THR A 31 6.61 -1.98 0.29
CA THR A 31 6.71 -2.93 1.41
C THR A 31 6.40 -4.35 1.00
N SER A 32 5.38 -4.54 0.14
CA SER A 32 5.07 -5.85 -0.45
C SER A 32 6.20 -6.36 -1.34
N SER A 33 6.91 -5.49 -2.08
CA SER A 33 8.05 -5.87 -2.92
C SER A 33 9.22 -6.40 -2.08
N VAL A 34 9.56 -5.69 -1.00
CA VAL A 34 10.64 -6.10 -0.10
C VAL A 34 10.29 -7.44 0.55
N THR A 35 9.10 -7.56 1.11
CA THR A 35 8.65 -8.78 1.79
C THR A 35 8.57 -9.96 0.82
N ALA A 36 8.01 -9.76 -0.37
CA ALA A 36 7.91 -10.78 -1.39
C ALA A 36 9.28 -11.26 -1.88
N TYR A 37 10.22 -10.33 -2.10
CA TYR A 37 11.59 -10.66 -2.49
C TYR A 37 12.29 -11.54 -1.43
N VAL A 38 12.23 -11.13 -0.16
CA VAL A 38 12.85 -11.87 0.94
C VAL A 38 12.25 -13.27 1.04
N VAL A 39 10.93 -13.39 1.05
CA VAL A 39 10.25 -14.69 1.17
C VAL A 39 10.44 -15.56 -0.08
N ALA A 40 10.53 -14.97 -1.28
CA ALA A 40 10.74 -15.74 -2.51
C ALA A 40 12.17 -16.26 -2.68
N LYS A 41 13.17 -15.45 -2.31
CA LYS A 41 14.58 -15.70 -2.67
C LYS A 41 15.41 -16.27 -1.55
N TYR A 42 15.17 -15.89 -0.31
CA TYR A 42 15.97 -16.37 0.80
C TYR A 42 15.38 -17.65 1.39
N LYS A 43 16.27 -18.60 1.72
CA LYS A 43 15.91 -19.86 2.39
C LYS A 43 16.10 -19.67 3.90
N PHE A 44 15.01 -19.62 4.65
CA PHE A 44 15.02 -19.57 6.11
C PHE A 44 13.90 -20.45 6.69
N PRO A 45 14.04 -20.95 7.94
CA PRO A 45 13.00 -21.73 8.58
C PRO A 45 11.74 -20.88 8.76
N GLY A 46 10.56 -21.45 8.48
CA GLY A 46 9.28 -20.74 8.58
C GLY A 46 8.83 -19.99 7.32
N ARG A 47 9.64 -19.94 6.24
CA ARG A 47 9.26 -19.28 4.98
C ARG A 47 7.89 -19.76 4.43
N GLY A 48 7.66 -21.08 4.44
CA GLY A 48 6.40 -21.66 3.98
C GLY A 48 5.22 -21.28 4.86
N PHE A 49 5.43 -21.16 6.17
CA PHE A 49 4.42 -20.70 7.11
C PHE A 49 4.02 -19.24 6.85
N ILE A 50 5.01 -18.35 6.64
CA ILE A 50 4.76 -16.94 6.31
C ILE A 50 3.95 -16.80 5.01
N TYR A 51 4.31 -17.57 3.98
CA TYR A 51 3.56 -17.58 2.72
C TYR A 51 2.13 -18.12 2.92
N GLY A 52 1.97 -19.21 3.66
CA GLY A 52 0.66 -19.76 4.00
C GLY A 52 -0.20 -18.79 4.80
N LEU A 53 0.40 -18.09 5.79
CA LEU A 53 -0.28 -17.05 6.56
C LEU A 53 -0.77 -15.91 5.65
N ALA A 54 0.05 -15.45 4.71
CA ALA A 54 -0.34 -14.43 3.75
C ALA A 54 -1.53 -14.86 2.88
N LEU A 55 -1.60 -16.12 2.48
CA LEU A 55 -2.76 -16.66 1.76
C LEU A 55 -4.01 -16.69 2.64
N VAL A 56 -3.88 -17.18 3.87
CA VAL A 56 -5.01 -17.28 4.82
C VAL A 56 -5.58 -15.89 5.13
N THR A 57 -4.72 -14.90 5.36
CA THR A 57 -5.18 -13.51 5.63
C THR A 57 -5.99 -12.91 4.49
N MET A 58 -5.74 -13.30 3.24
CA MET A 58 -6.55 -12.86 2.11
C MET A 58 -7.92 -13.56 2.00
N MET A 59 -8.03 -14.77 2.55
CA MET A 59 -9.29 -15.54 2.51
C MET A 59 -10.28 -15.08 3.59
N ILE A 60 -9.79 -14.40 4.64
CA ILE A 60 -10.64 -13.91 5.73
C ILE A 60 -11.22 -12.56 5.33
N PRO A 61 -12.54 -12.45 5.09
CA PRO A 61 -13.16 -11.16 4.81
C PRO A 61 -13.17 -10.31 6.09
N ILE A 62 -12.37 -9.25 6.10
CA ILE A 62 -12.33 -8.31 7.23
C ILE A 62 -13.48 -7.32 7.06
N VAL A 63 -14.66 -7.68 7.58
CA VAL A 63 -15.85 -6.83 7.58
C VAL A 63 -15.97 -6.16 8.95
N GLY A 64 -16.25 -4.84 8.98
CA GLY A 64 -16.51 -4.13 10.23
C GLY A 64 -15.27 -3.80 11.08
N SER A 65 -14.08 -3.70 10.47
CA SER A 65 -12.82 -3.41 11.18
C SER A 65 -12.67 -1.94 11.62
N PHE A 66 -13.46 -1.00 11.11
CA PHE A 66 -13.32 0.43 11.37
C PHE A 66 -13.34 0.81 12.86
N PRO A 67 -14.23 0.27 13.72
CA PRO A 67 -14.20 0.60 15.15
C PRO A 67 -12.90 0.19 15.85
N SER A 68 -12.35 -0.96 15.46
CA SER A 68 -11.08 -1.46 15.98
C SER A 68 -9.90 -0.63 15.48
N GLN A 69 -9.90 -0.27 14.18
CA GLN A 69 -8.91 0.62 13.60
C GLN A 69 -8.94 2.00 14.27
N TYR A 70 -10.13 2.56 14.51
CA TYR A 70 -10.28 3.84 15.20
C TYR A 70 -9.59 3.84 16.57
N LYS A 71 -9.80 2.80 17.37
CA LYS A 71 -9.15 2.67 18.68
C LYS A 71 -7.63 2.63 18.58
N VAL A 72 -7.11 1.84 17.63
CA VAL A 72 -5.66 1.70 17.42
C VAL A 72 -5.07 3.03 16.92
N TYR A 73 -5.69 3.66 15.93
CA TYR A 73 -5.19 4.90 15.34
C TYR A 73 -5.26 6.07 16.33
N THR A 74 -6.29 6.10 17.20
CA THR A 74 -6.36 7.06 18.31
C THR A 74 -5.23 6.84 19.31
N ALA A 75 -4.98 5.59 19.70
CA ALA A 75 -3.92 5.26 20.64
C ALA A 75 -2.52 5.60 20.10
N LEU A 76 -2.32 5.49 18.77
CA LEU A 76 -1.08 5.84 18.10
C LEU A 76 -0.97 7.35 17.77
N GLY A 77 -2.04 8.13 17.93
CA GLY A 77 -2.06 9.55 17.61
C GLY A 77 -1.91 9.87 16.11
N ILE A 78 -2.34 8.94 15.23
CA ILE A 78 -2.22 9.09 13.77
C ILE A 78 -3.52 9.53 13.09
N ILE A 79 -4.62 9.64 13.84
CA ILE A 79 -5.89 10.15 13.31
C ILE A 79 -5.69 11.60 12.90
N ASP A 80 -6.29 11.95 11.76
CA ASP A 80 -6.28 13.29 11.19
C ASP A 80 -4.86 13.83 10.91
N THR A 81 -3.94 12.93 10.62
CA THR A 81 -2.56 13.26 10.24
C THR A 81 -2.14 12.52 8.96
N PRO A 82 -1.21 13.08 8.15
CA PRO A 82 -0.64 12.38 7.00
C PRO A 82 0.08 11.06 7.38
N LEU A 83 0.42 10.86 8.66
CA LEU A 83 1.01 9.62 9.17
C LEU A 83 0.09 8.41 9.01
N LEU A 84 -1.21 8.63 8.76
CA LEU A 84 -2.15 7.54 8.43
C LEU A 84 -1.66 6.71 7.24
N LEU A 85 -0.88 7.28 6.30
CA LEU A 85 -0.31 6.53 5.19
C LEU A 85 0.56 5.35 5.63
N ILE A 86 1.15 5.39 6.82
CA ILE A 86 1.96 4.27 7.35
C ILE A 86 1.11 3.00 7.47
N THR A 87 -0.19 3.12 7.68
CA THR A 87 -1.11 1.97 7.74
C THR A 87 -1.21 1.23 6.39
N LYS A 88 -0.89 1.90 5.28
CA LYS A 88 -0.84 1.30 3.94
C LYS A 88 0.44 0.49 3.70
N ALA A 89 1.44 0.61 4.55
CA ALA A 89 2.69 -0.15 4.48
C ALA A 89 2.50 -1.63 4.89
N ALA A 90 1.45 -2.27 4.39
CA ALA A 90 1.18 -3.68 4.62
C ALA A 90 2.07 -4.53 3.71
N GLY A 91 2.96 -5.34 4.29
CA GLY A 91 3.86 -6.21 3.53
C GLY A 91 3.18 -7.46 2.95
N PHE A 92 1.92 -7.73 3.31
CA PHE A 92 1.15 -8.91 2.89
C PHE A 92 -0.13 -8.49 2.15
N GLY A 93 -0.76 -9.45 1.46
CA GLY A 93 -1.96 -9.24 0.68
C GLY A 93 -1.76 -9.54 -0.80
N PHE A 94 -2.65 -9.04 -1.66
CA PHE A 94 -2.63 -9.31 -3.10
C PHE A 94 -1.30 -8.93 -3.76
N ASN A 95 -0.78 -7.74 -3.47
CA ASN A 95 0.49 -7.26 -4.02
C ASN A 95 1.65 -8.20 -3.68
N PHE A 96 1.70 -8.69 -2.43
CA PHE A 96 2.70 -9.64 -1.98
C PHE A 96 2.67 -10.94 -2.79
N ILE A 97 1.48 -11.52 -3.02
CA ILE A 97 1.36 -12.80 -3.73
C ILE A 97 1.81 -12.69 -5.18
N VAL A 98 1.39 -11.62 -5.86
CA VAL A 98 1.78 -11.36 -7.25
C VAL A 98 3.29 -11.18 -7.35
N LEU A 99 3.87 -10.35 -6.49
CA LEU A 99 5.31 -10.07 -6.47
C LEU A 99 6.13 -11.29 -6.04
N PHE A 100 5.65 -12.06 -5.07
CA PHE A 100 6.27 -13.32 -4.66
C PHE A 100 6.35 -14.30 -5.83
N SER A 101 5.24 -14.47 -6.55
CA SER A 101 5.18 -15.35 -7.73
C SER A 101 6.16 -14.88 -8.80
N PHE A 102 6.19 -13.58 -9.07
CA PHE A 102 7.13 -12.99 -10.03
C PHE A 102 8.58 -13.19 -9.59
N PHE A 103 8.96 -12.80 -8.37
CA PHE A 103 10.32 -12.99 -7.89
C PHE A 103 10.74 -14.46 -7.91
N LYS A 104 9.82 -15.39 -7.65
CA LYS A 104 10.10 -16.82 -7.71
C LYS A 104 10.53 -17.28 -9.10
N THR A 105 10.02 -16.67 -10.16
CA THR A 105 10.40 -17.01 -11.56
C THR A 105 11.75 -16.44 -11.99
N LEU A 106 12.21 -15.35 -11.35
CA LEU A 106 13.53 -14.78 -11.68
C LEU A 106 14.66 -15.75 -11.31
N SER A 107 15.68 -15.83 -12.16
CA SER A 107 16.85 -16.66 -11.85
C SER A 107 17.64 -16.07 -10.67
N TRP A 108 18.08 -16.93 -9.75
CA TRP A 108 18.97 -16.53 -8.66
C TRP A 108 20.38 -16.19 -9.13
N THR A 109 20.78 -16.69 -10.32
CA THR A 109 22.08 -16.42 -10.94
C THR A 109 22.39 -14.92 -11.08
N TYR A 110 21.37 -14.09 -11.29
CA TYR A 110 21.56 -12.62 -11.31
C TYR A 110 22.04 -12.07 -9.96
N ALA A 111 21.51 -12.60 -8.87
CA ALA A 111 21.94 -12.21 -7.55
C ALA A 111 23.32 -12.75 -7.20
N GLU A 112 23.63 -13.99 -7.58
CA GLU A 112 24.94 -14.62 -7.40
C GLU A 112 26.04 -13.84 -8.13
N ALA A 113 25.82 -13.44 -9.38
CA ALA A 113 26.74 -12.59 -10.12
C ALA A 113 27.03 -11.28 -9.37
N GLY A 114 25.98 -10.62 -8.87
CA GLY A 114 26.13 -9.40 -8.07
C GLY A 114 26.93 -9.62 -6.79
N PHE A 115 26.77 -10.76 -6.11
CA PHE A 115 27.54 -11.09 -4.90
C PHE A 115 29.00 -11.39 -5.22
N ILE A 116 29.31 -12.04 -6.35
CA ILE A 116 30.68 -12.26 -6.85
C ILE A 116 31.38 -10.92 -7.10
N ASP A 117 30.65 -9.93 -7.63
CA ASP A 117 31.14 -8.55 -7.83
C ASP A 117 31.21 -7.71 -6.53
N GLY A 118 30.99 -8.34 -5.36
CA GLY A 118 31.09 -7.69 -4.06
C GLY A 118 29.90 -6.80 -3.70
N ALA A 119 28.74 -6.95 -4.35
CA ALA A 119 27.56 -6.20 -4.00
C ALA A 119 26.91 -6.73 -2.70
N SER A 120 26.49 -5.82 -1.81
CA SER A 120 25.70 -6.17 -0.64
C SER A 120 24.27 -6.63 -1.01
N HIS A 121 23.58 -7.33 -0.11
CA HIS A 121 22.20 -7.78 -0.32
C HIS A 121 21.23 -6.65 -0.71
N LEU A 122 21.35 -5.50 -0.08
CA LEU A 122 20.54 -4.33 -0.45
C LEU A 122 20.88 -3.82 -1.85
N LYS A 123 22.16 -3.78 -2.22
CA LYS A 123 22.59 -3.37 -3.56
C LYS A 123 22.09 -4.32 -4.63
N VAL A 124 22.12 -5.63 -4.37
CA VAL A 124 21.54 -6.66 -5.27
C VAL A 124 20.03 -6.46 -5.41
N PHE A 125 19.32 -6.24 -4.29
CA PHE A 125 17.88 -5.97 -4.34
C PHE A 125 17.57 -4.73 -5.19
N PHE A 126 18.13 -3.56 -4.85
CA PHE A 126 17.75 -2.30 -5.49
C PHE A 126 18.27 -2.15 -6.92
N ARG A 127 19.43 -2.69 -7.24
CA ARG A 127 20.08 -2.48 -8.56
C ARG A 127 19.89 -3.63 -9.55
N ILE A 128 19.57 -4.82 -9.07
CA ILE A 128 19.49 -6.01 -9.94
C ILE A 128 18.07 -6.57 -9.94
N MET A 129 17.50 -6.91 -8.77
CA MET A 129 16.26 -7.65 -8.70
C MET A 129 15.02 -6.77 -8.84
N LEU A 130 15.01 -5.62 -8.15
CA LEU A 130 13.88 -4.68 -8.18
C LEU A 130 13.64 -4.08 -9.57
N PRO A 131 14.66 -3.64 -10.35
CA PRO A 131 14.46 -3.13 -11.70
C PRO A 131 13.80 -4.14 -12.64
N GLN A 132 14.08 -5.43 -12.50
CA GLN A 132 13.44 -6.48 -13.29
C GLN A 132 11.95 -6.65 -12.94
N ALA A 133 11.55 -6.27 -11.73
CA ALA A 133 10.16 -6.31 -11.27
C ALA A 133 9.38 -5.01 -11.56
N LEU A 134 10.03 -3.95 -12.07
CA LEU A 134 9.37 -2.65 -12.32
C LEU A 134 8.10 -2.74 -13.18
N PRO A 135 8.00 -3.57 -14.23
CA PRO A 135 6.75 -3.67 -14.99
C PRO A 135 5.58 -4.19 -14.14
N VAL A 136 5.82 -5.18 -13.28
CA VAL A 136 4.81 -5.73 -12.37
C VAL A 136 4.50 -4.75 -11.24
N ILE A 137 5.53 -4.13 -10.68
CA ILE A 137 5.39 -3.08 -9.65
C ILE A 137 4.57 -1.90 -10.20
N GLY A 138 4.85 -1.44 -11.41
CA GLY A 138 4.11 -0.36 -12.06
C GLY A 138 2.63 -0.70 -12.26
N SER A 139 2.34 -1.93 -12.70
CA SER A 139 0.95 -2.40 -12.84
C SER A 139 0.21 -2.43 -11.50
N LEU A 140 0.84 -2.98 -10.47
CA LEU A 140 0.27 -3.04 -9.11
C LEU A 140 0.11 -1.64 -8.50
N PHE A 141 1.07 -0.75 -8.74
CA PHE A 141 1.00 0.64 -8.30
C PHE A 141 -0.21 1.35 -8.92
N MET A 142 -0.43 1.21 -10.23
CA MET A 142 -1.58 1.82 -10.91
C MET A 142 -2.91 1.29 -10.35
N VAL A 143 -3.03 -0.03 -10.14
CA VAL A 143 -4.23 -0.63 -9.53
C VAL A 143 -4.45 -0.08 -8.12
N ALA A 144 -3.40 -0.01 -7.30
CA ALA A 144 -3.48 0.51 -5.93
C ALA A 144 -3.85 2.00 -5.90
N VAL A 145 -3.31 2.82 -6.82
CA VAL A 145 -3.68 4.23 -6.94
C VAL A 145 -5.18 4.37 -7.24
N VAL A 146 -5.71 3.61 -8.21
CA VAL A 146 -7.14 3.66 -8.56
C VAL A 146 -8.01 3.23 -7.38
N GLN A 147 -7.63 2.18 -6.66
CA GLN A 147 -8.36 1.73 -5.47
C GLN A 147 -8.39 2.81 -4.38
N LEU A 148 -7.25 3.38 -4.02
CA LEU A 148 -7.15 4.42 -2.99
C LEU A 148 -7.78 5.75 -3.41
N TRP A 149 -7.76 6.06 -4.72
CA TRP A 149 -8.45 7.24 -5.26
C TRP A 149 -9.95 7.17 -5.06
N ASN A 150 -10.55 5.99 -5.24
CA ASN A 150 -11.98 5.77 -5.06
C ASN A 150 -12.38 5.50 -3.60
N GLU A 151 -11.40 5.29 -2.70
CA GLU A 151 -11.67 5.08 -1.28
C GLU A 151 -12.17 6.38 -0.65
N TYR A 152 -13.39 6.35 -0.12
CA TYR A 152 -14.02 7.52 0.52
C TYR A 152 -14.25 7.33 2.01
N MET A 153 -14.45 6.08 2.45
CA MET A 153 -14.87 5.80 3.82
C MET A 153 -13.73 6.02 4.82
N GLU A 154 -12.54 5.54 4.52
CA GLU A 154 -11.38 5.69 5.40
C GLU A 154 -10.93 7.15 5.54
N PRO A 155 -10.76 7.94 4.44
CA PRO A 155 -10.48 9.36 4.57
C PRO A 155 -11.58 10.14 5.31
N ASN A 156 -12.84 9.79 5.11
CA ASN A 156 -13.96 10.45 5.80
C ASN A 156 -13.96 10.18 7.30
N LEU A 157 -13.52 8.98 7.74
CA LEU A 157 -13.49 8.61 9.17
C LEU A 157 -12.21 9.08 9.88
N PHE A 158 -11.06 9.05 9.20
CA PHE A 158 -9.75 9.20 9.85
C PHE A 158 -8.92 10.39 9.37
N LEU A 159 -9.35 11.12 8.31
CA LEU A 159 -8.64 12.28 7.73
C LEU A 159 -9.60 13.46 7.52
N GLN A 160 -10.32 13.85 8.55
CA GLN A 160 -11.37 14.88 8.42
C GLN A 160 -10.83 16.26 8.03
N SER A 161 -9.61 16.61 8.43
CA SER A 161 -8.96 17.87 8.01
C SER A 161 -8.34 17.80 6.60
N TYR A 162 -8.22 16.60 6.03
CA TYR A 162 -7.64 16.37 4.70
C TYR A 162 -8.62 15.62 3.77
N PRO A 163 -9.83 16.16 3.51
CA PRO A 163 -10.80 15.47 2.69
C PRO A 163 -10.25 15.21 1.28
N THR A 164 -10.45 14.00 0.80
CA THR A 164 -10.17 13.62 -0.60
C THR A 164 -11.35 13.98 -1.49
N LEU A 165 -11.18 13.97 -2.81
CA LEU A 165 -12.29 14.20 -3.74
C LEU A 165 -13.43 13.20 -3.52
N SER A 166 -13.11 11.92 -3.35
CA SER A 166 -14.10 10.86 -3.13
C SER A 166 -14.87 11.07 -1.84
N SER A 167 -14.19 11.41 -0.73
CA SER A 167 -14.85 11.69 0.55
C SER A 167 -15.68 12.98 0.50
N GLY A 168 -15.17 14.01 -0.17
CA GLY A 168 -15.89 15.28 -0.33
C GLY A 168 -17.15 15.15 -1.16
N LEU A 169 -17.12 14.38 -2.25
CA LEU A 169 -18.31 14.10 -3.07
C LEU A 169 -19.33 13.28 -2.28
N TYR A 170 -18.89 12.33 -1.46
CA TYR A 170 -19.77 11.55 -0.59
C TYR A 170 -20.49 12.44 0.44
N ILE A 171 -19.78 13.35 1.11
CA ILE A 171 -20.38 14.31 2.05
C ILE A 171 -21.39 15.20 1.33
N PHE A 172 -21.02 15.74 0.16
CA PHE A 172 -21.91 16.59 -0.65
C PHE A 172 -23.19 15.85 -1.06
N GLN A 173 -23.10 14.57 -1.39
CA GLN A 173 -24.28 13.77 -1.72
C GLN A 173 -25.21 13.60 -0.50
N LEU A 174 -24.66 13.43 0.70
CA LEU A 174 -25.44 13.32 1.94
C LEU A 174 -26.16 14.63 2.29
N GLU A 175 -25.55 15.78 2.03
CA GLU A 175 -26.15 17.11 2.30
C GLU A 175 -27.30 17.45 1.34
N MET A 176 -27.36 16.81 0.18
CA MET A 176 -28.41 17.04 -0.84
C MET A 176 -29.62 16.11 -0.70
N THR A 177 -29.55 15.10 0.18
CA THR A 177 -30.62 14.11 0.39
C THR A 177 -31.39 14.40 1.69
#